data_483d05d04c2de51a6b5c028376463930
#
_entry.id   483d05d04c2de51a6b5c028376463930
#
_cell.length_a   1.000
_cell.length_b   1.000
_cell.length_c   1.000
_cell.angle_alpha   90.00
_cell.angle_beta   90.00
_cell.angle_gamma   90.00
#
_symmetry.space_group_name_H-M   'P 1'
#
loop_
_entity.id
_entity.type
_entity.pdbx_description
1 polymer ?
#
loop_
_entity_poly.entity_id
_entity_poly.type
_entity_poly.pdbx_seq_one_letter_code
_entity_poly.pdbx_strand_id
1 'polypeptide(L)'
;MWKTINNILVNIDNFVWGVPLMVLILTGGILLTIRLGILQIRKLPLALKWMVKNEEEAEGEISSFSALCTALSATIGTGNIVGVATAVGTGGPGALFWMIVAAFFGMATKFSEGLLAVKYRVVGKDGHSLGGPFYYIEQGMGTVSYTHLRA
;
A
#
# COMPACT_ATOMS: atom_id res chain seq x y z
N MET A 1 -20.17 0.59 33.01
CA MET A 1 -19.64 1.62 32.09
C MET A 1 -18.48 1.11 31.25
N TRP A 2 -17.36 0.65 31.79
CA TRP A 2 -16.25 0.11 30.99
C TRP A 2 -16.59 -1.07 30.10
N LYS A 3 -17.36 -2.04 30.59
CA LYS A 3 -17.83 -3.19 29.77
C LYS A 3 -18.67 -2.77 28.57
N THR A 4 -19.55 -1.76 28.76
CA THR A 4 -20.41 -1.26 27.68
C THR A 4 -19.60 -0.53 26.62
N ILE A 5 -18.64 0.31 27.03
CA ILE A 5 -17.73 1.01 26.11
C ILE A 5 -16.88 0.00 25.35
N ASN A 6 -16.31 -0.99 26.04
CA ASN A 6 -15.50 -2.03 25.40
C ASN A 6 -16.31 -2.83 24.35
N ASN A 7 -17.55 -3.21 24.68
CA ASN A 7 -18.42 -3.92 23.73
C ASN A 7 -18.76 -3.09 22.50
N ILE A 8 -18.98 -1.77 22.67
CA ILE A 8 -19.22 -0.87 21.54
C ILE A 8 -17.98 -0.79 20.65
N LEU A 9 -16.80 -0.60 21.26
CA LEU A 9 -15.54 -0.54 20.51
C LEU A 9 -15.26 -1.85 19.77
N VAL A 10 -15.43 -3.00 20.40
CA VAL A 10 -15.28 -4.32 19.78
C VAL A 10 -16.25 -4.53 18.62
N ASN A 11 -17.52 -4.10 18.76
CA ASN A 11 -18.49 -4.20 17.68
C ASN A 11 -18.14 -3.30 16.50
N ILE A 12 -17.66 -2.07 16.75
CA ILE A 12 -17.20 -1.16 15.72
C ILE A 12 -15.96 -1.75 15.03
N ASP A 13 -15.01 -2.27 15.78
CA ASP A 13 -13.80 -2.90 15.27
C ASP A 13 -14.14 -4.09 14.36
N ASN A 14 -14.95 -5.01 14.82
CA ASN A 14 -15.40 -6.18 14.06
C ASN A 14 -16.18 -5.79 12.78
N PHE A 15 -16.95 -4.70 12.83
CA PHE A 15 -17.67 -4.21 11.65
C PHE A 15 -16.70 -3.58 10.64
N VAL A 16 -15.80 -2.71 11.09
CA VAL A 16 -14.87 -1.98 10.23
C VAL A 16 -13.86 -2.95 9.59
N TRP A 17 -13.25 -3.84 10.38
CA TRP A 17 -12.26 -4.82 9.90
C TRP A 17 -12.87 -6.09 9.32
N GLY A 18 -14.19 -6.17 9.30
CA GLY A 18 -14.94 -7.32 8.78
C GLY A 18 -15.13 -7.29 7.26
N VAL A 19 -16.24 -7.90 6.83
CA VAL A 19 -16.62 -8.05 5.42
C VAL A 19 -16.64 -6.72 4.65
N PRO A 20 -17.13 -5.57 5.18
CA PRO A 20 -17.18 -4.33 4.43
C PRO A 20 -15.81 -3.86 3.94
N LEU A 21 -14.81 -3.88 4.82
CA LEU A 21 -13.45 -3.47 4.45
C LEU A 21 -12.82 -4.43 3.43
N MET A 22 -13.01 -5.75 3.62
CA MET A 22 -12.53 -6.75 2.67
C MET A 22 -13.11 -6.55 1.27
N VAL A 23 -14.41 -6.32 1.17
CA VAL A 23 -15.09 -6.04 -0.10
C VAL A 23 -14.54 -4.77 -0.74
N LEU A 24 -14.36 -3.71 0.04
CA LEU A 24 -13.84 -2.44 -0.45
C LEU A 24 -12.42 -2.57 -0.99
N ILE A 25 -11.52 -3.24 -0.26
CA ILE A 25 -10.13 -3.44 -0.67
C ILE A 25 -10.06 -4.30 -1.94
N LEU A 26 -10.79 -5.41 -1.98
CA LEU A 26 -10.81 -6.29 -3.15
C LEU A 26 -11.40 -5.60 -4.37
N THR A 27 -12.53 -4.90 -4.20
CA THR A 27 -13.16 -4.15 -5.29
C THR A 27 -12.24 -3.07 -5.83
N GLY A 28 -11.59 -2.30 -4.96
CA GLY A 28 -10.60 -1.31 -5.34
C GLY A 28 -9.43 -1.91 -6.09
N GLY A 29 -8.88 -3.03 -5.60
CA GLY A 29 -7.77 -3.75 -6.24
C GLY A 29 -8.15 -4.32 -7.62
N ILE A 30 -9.34 -4.91 -7.75
CA ILE A 30 -9.87 -5.43 -9.03
C ILE A 30 -10.07 -4.29 -10.02
N LEU A 31 -10.72 -3.20 -9.60
CA LEU A 31 -10.97 -2.04 -10.45
C LEU A 31 -9.66 -1.43 -10.95
N LEU A 32 -8.67 -1.26 -10.09
CA LEU A 32 -7.35 -0.76 -10.47
C LEU A 32 -6.63 -1.74 -11.40
N THR A 33 -6.72 -3.05 -11.16
CA THR A 33 -6.13 -4.08 -12.02
C THR A 33 -6.69 -3.99 -13.44
N ILE A 34 -8.01 -3.84 -13.57
CA ILE A 34 -8.68 -3.70 -14.87
C ILE A 34 -8.26 -2.38 -15.54
N ARG A 35 -8.32 -1.26 -14.82
CA ARG A 35 -7.96 0.06 -15.36
C ARG A 35 -6.50 0.18 -15.79
N LEU A 36 -5.60 -0.47 -15.08
CA LEU A 36 -4.17 -0.51 -15.40
C LEU A 36 -3.82 -1.58 -16.45
N GLY A 37 -4.80 -2.32 -16.99
CA GLY A 37 -4.61 -3.33 -18.01
C GLY A 37 -3.74 -4.48 -17.56
N ILE A 38 -3.99 -5.02 -16.37
CA ILE A 38 -3.28 -6.16 -15.76
C ILE A 38 -1.75 -5.91 -15.72
N LEU A 39 -1.38 -4.73 -15.24
CA LEU A 39 0.00 -4.27 -15.18
C LEU A 39 0.91 -5.23 -14.41
N GLN A 40 0.38 -5.90 -13.39
CA GLN A 40 1.08 -6.87 -12.56
C GLN A 40 1.74 -7.99 -13.39
N ILE A 41 1.09 -8.45 -14.46
CA ILE A 41 1.66 -9.48 -15.34
C ILE A 41 2.50 -8.85 -16.46
N ARG A 42 1.97 -7.80 -17.10
CA ARG A 42 2.61 -7.20 -18.28
C ARG A 42 3.94 -6.54 -18.00
N LYS A 43 4.08 -5.93 -16.83
CA LYS A 43 5.29 -5.16 -16.45
C LYS A 43 6.17 -5.84 -15.42
N LEU A 44 5.80 -7.04 -14.97
CA LEU A 44 6.60 -7.81 -14.02
C LEU A 44 8.05 -8.04 -14.51
N PRO A 45 8.29 -8.49 -15.75
CA PRO A 45 9.66 -8.71 -16.22
C PRO A 45 10.48 -7.42 -16.22
N LEU A 46 9.86 -6.30 -16.57
CA LEU A 46 10.50 -4.99 -16.56
C LEU A 46 10.82 -4.53 -15.14
N ALA A 47 9.89 -4.72 -14.20
CA ALA A 47 10.10 -4.39 -12.80
C ALA A 47 11.25 -5.19 -12.19
N LEU A 48 11.32 -6.49 -12.45
CA LEU A 48 12.42 -7.36 -12.00
C LEU A 48 13.75 -6.93 -12.60
N LYS A 49 13.77 -6.53 -13.88
CA LYS A 49 14.99 -6.02 -14.52
C LYS A 49 15.49 -4.75 -13.84
N TRP A 50 14.62 -3.80 -13.56
CA TRP A 50 14.99 -2.54 -12.91
C TRP A 50 15.31 -2.67 -11.42
N MET A 51 14.84 -3.73 -10.80
CA MET A 51 15.18 -4.05 -9.41
C MET A 51 16.66 -4.40 -9.24
N VAL A 52 17.26 -5.03 -10.27
CA VAL A 52 18.66 -5.49 -10.26
C VAL A 52 19.58 -4.48 -10.96
N LYS A 53 19.08 -3.76 -11.96
CA LYS A 53 19.89 -2.82 -12.77
C LYS A 53 19.74 -1.41 -12.20
N ASN A 54 20.82 -0.88 -11.63
CA ASN A 54 20.87 0.54 -11.28
C ASN A 54 20.88 1.38 -12.56
N GLU A 55 19.99 2.35 -12.67
CA GLU A 55 20.10 3.41 -13.66
C GLU A 55 21.01 4.49 -13.09
N GLU A 56 22.17 4.66 -13.70
CA GLU A 56 23.18 5.67 -13.31
C GLU A 56 22.67 7.12 -13.53
N GLU A 57 21.58 7.28 -14.31
CA GLU A 57 20.99 8.59 -14.67
C GLU A 57 19.66 8.88 -13.94
N ALA A 58 19.27 8.08 -12.94
CA ALA A 58 18.02 8.34 -12.24
C ALA A 58 18.15 9.57 -11.33
N GLU A 59 17.27 10.57 -11.52
CA GLU A 59 17.16 11.78 -10.69
C GLU A 59 16.61 11.50 -9.27
N GLY A 60 17.03 10.42 -8.64
CA GLY A 60 16.60 9.98 -7.31
C GLY A 60 17.73 10.10 -6.28
N GLU A 61 17.39 10.41 -5.04
CA GLU A 61 18.34 10.50 -3.92
C GLU A 61 18.94 9.13 -3.54
N ILE A 62 18.26 8.03 -3.88
CA ILE A 62 18.65 6.66 -3.54
C ILE A 62 18.47 5.73 -4.74
N SER A 63 19.29 4.67 -4.78
CA SER A 63 19.19 3.65 -5.85
C SER A 63 17.86 2.87 -5.78
N SER A 64 17.43 2.30 -6.91
CA SER A 64 16.21 1.48 -6.99
C SER A 64 16.23 0.30 -6.01
N PHE A 65 17.38 -0.34 -5.83
CA PHE A 65 17.55 -1.43 -4.86
C PHE A 65 17.44 -0.93 -3.41
N SER A 66 18.03 0.22 -3.09
CA SER A 66 17.93 0.83 -1.77
C SER A 66 16.49 1.24 -1.44
N ALA A 67 15.77 1.79 -2.41
CA ALA A 67 14.34 2.11 -2.27
C ALA A 67 13.51 0.86 -2.00
N LEU A 68 13.78 -0.24 -2.71
CA LEU A 68 13.12 -1.53 -2.47
C LEU A 68 13.39 -2.06 -1.06
N CYS A 69 14.66 -2.06 -0.62
CA CYS A 69 15.04 -2.51 0.72
C CYS A 69 14.34 -1.68 1.81
N THR A 70 14.26 -0.37 1.63
CA THR A 70 13.57 0.53 2.55
C THR A 70 12.08 0.23 2.60
N ALA A 71 11.43 0.05 1.44
CA ALA A 71 10.01 -0.29 1.36
C ALA A 71 9.71 -1.65 2.01
N LEU A 72 10.55 -2.66 1.77
CA LEU A 72 10.41 -3.98 2.39
C LEU A 72 10.61 -3.90 3.90
N SER A 73 11.62 -3.18 4.37
CA SER A 73 11.88 -3.00 5.80
C SER A 73 10.71 -2.32 6.52
N ALA A 74 10.06 -1.36 5.88
CA ALA A 74 8.88 -0.69 6.44
C ALA A 74 7.61 -1.56 6.40
N THR A 75 7.53 -2.52 5.47
CA THR A 75 6.32 -3.33 5.24
C THR A 75 6.36 -4.67 5.96
N ILE A 76 7.54 -5.28 6.08
CA ILE A 76 7.70 -6.58 6.74
C ILE A 76 7.66 -6.38 8.26
N GLY A 77 6.60 -6.85 8.88
CA GLY A 77 6.38 -6.79 10.33
C GLY A 77 5.86 -8.12 10.89
N THR A 78 5.53 -8.11 12.16
CA THR A 78 4.96 -9.27 12.87
C THR A 78 3.69 -9.82 12.20
N GLY A 79 2.89 -8.95 11.57
CA GLY A 79 1.70 -9.34 10.84
C GLY A 79 1.99 -10.29 9.67
N ASN A 80 3.12 -10.12 8.98
CA ASN A 80 3.51 -10.97 7.86
C ASN A 80 4.03 -12.35 8.29
N ILE A 81 4.44 -12.50 9.53
CA ILE A 81 4.95 -13.76 10.09
C ILE A 81 3.85 -14.43 10.91
N VAL A 82 3.46 -13.80 12.01
CA VAL A 82 2.49 -14.34 12.96
C VAL A 82 1.08 -14.35 12.37
N GLY A 83 0.70 -13.28 11.66
CA GLY A 83 -0.62 -13.17 11.02
C GLY A 83 -0.84 -14.24 9.94
N VAL A 84 0.17 -14.50 9.11
CA VAL A 84 0.11 -15.58 8.10
C VAL A 84 0.04 -16.95 8.77
N ALA A 85 0.87 -17.21 9.78
CA ALA A 85 0.86 -18.47 10.52
C ALA A 85 -0.50 -18.71 11.19
N THR A 86 -1.08 -17.68 11.81
CA THR A 86 -2.42 -17.75 12.44
C THR A 86 -3.51 -18.00 11.39
N ALA A 87 -3.47 -17.29 10.27
CA ALA A 87 -4.45 -17.47 9.20
C ALA A 87 -4.42 -18.88 8.61
N VAL A 88 -3.24 -19.43 8.40
CA VAL A 88 -3.08 -20.82 7.91
C VAL A 88 -3.48 -21.82 8.98
N GLY A 89 -3.13 -21.57 10.25
CA GLY A 89 -3.49 -22.44 11.38
C GLY A 89 -5.00 -22.53 11.61
N THR A 90 -5.73 -21.44 11.40
CA THR A 90 -7.20 -21.39 11.60
C THR A 90 -7.99 -21.71 10.33
N GLY A 91 -7.53 -21.24 9.17
CA GLY A 91 -8.23 -21.37 7.88
C GLY A 91 -7.70 -22.49 6.98
N GLY A 92 -6.66 -23.22 7.42
CA GLY A 92 -6.05 -24.28 6.63
C GLY A 92 -5.35 -23.78 5.35
N PRO A 93 -5.01 -24.70 4.42
CA PRO A 93 -4.34 -24.34 3.16
C PRO A 93 -5.11 -23.39 2.28
N GLY A 94 -6.44 -23.36 2.38
CA GLY A 94 -7.30 -22.43 1.65
C GLY A 94 -7.05 -20.98 2.00
N ALA A 95 -6.66 -20.69 3.23
CA ALA A 95 -6.32 -19.32 3.64
C ALA A 95 -5.11 -18.78 2.84
N LEU A 96 -4.07 -19.61 2.66
CA LEU A 96 -2.89 -19.24 1.87
C LEU A 96 -3.26 -18.93 0.42
N PHE A 97 -4.12 -19.75 -0.19
CA PHE A 97 -4.60 -19.48 -1.55
C PHE A 97 -5.27 -18.11 -1.67
N TRP A 98 -6.21 -17.82 -0.78
CA TRP A 98 -6.91 -16.53 -0.80
C TRP A 98 -6.01 -15.34 -0.48
N MET A 99 -4.99 -15.53 0.35
CA MET A 99 -3.97 -14.51 0.61
C MET A 99 -3.17 -14.18 -0.65
N ILE A 100 -2.80 -15.19 -1.45
CA ILE A 100 -2.10 -14.98 -2.73
C ILE A 100 -3.00 -14.22 -3.71
N VAL A 101 -4.28 -14.61 -3.81
CA VAL A 101 -5.26 -13.91 -4.66
C VAL A 101 -5.42 -12.46 -4.25
N ALA A 102 -5.58 -12.19 -2.94
CA ALA A 102 -5.68 -10.84 -2.41
C ALA A 102 -4.40 -10.02 -2.68
N ALA A 103 -3.23 -10.62 -2.50
CA ALA A 103 -1.94 -9.99 -2.78
C ALA A 103 -1.79 -9.60 -4.25
N PHE A 104 -2.28 -10.42 -5.17
CA PHE A 104 -2.26 -10.12 -6.61
C PHE A 104 -3.02 -8.82 -6.93
N PHE A 105 -4.21 -8.63 -6.37
CA PHE A 105 -4.97 -7.38 -6.53
C PHE A 105 -4.35 -6.22 -5.74
N GLY A 106 -3.76 -6.52 -4.59
CA GLY A 106 -3.04 -5.54 -3.76
C GLY A 106 -1.83 -4.90 -4.47
N MET A 107 -1.17 -5.63 -5.39
CA MET A 107 -0.08 -5.07 -6.20
C MET A 107 -0.52 -3.86 -7.04
N ALA A 108 -1.71 -3.89 -7.62
CA ALA A 108 -2.25 -2.75 -8.40
C ALA A 108 -2.48 -1.53 -7.52
N THR A 109 -2.98 -1.73 -6.30
CA THR A 109 -3.18 -0.66 -5.32
C THR A 109 -1.86 -0.02 -4.92
N LYS A 110 -0.86 -0.84 -4.59
CA LYS A 110 0.49 -0.34 -4.24
C LYS A 110 1.19 0.37 -5.39
N PHE A 111 1.07 -0.14 -6.60
CA PHE A 111 1.58 0.55 -7.78
C PHE A 111 0.93 1.92 -7.96
N SER A 112 -0.40 2.01 -7.83
CA SER A 112 -1.12 3.28 -7.95
C SER A 112 -0.72 4.28 -6.88
N GLU A 113 -0.55 3.83 -5.64
CA GLU A 113 -0.07 4.63 -4.52
C GLU A 113 1.33 5.21 -4.80
N GLY A 114 2.27 4.37 -5.24
CA GLY A 114 3.62 4.79 -5.59
C GLY A 114 3.64 5.77 -6.77
N LEU A 115 2.82 5.51 -7.81
CA LEU A 115 2.70 6.39 -8.96
C LEU A 115 2.18 7.77 -8.57
N LEU A 116 1.17 7.84 -7.70
CA LEU A 116 0.63 9.10 -7.19
C LEU A 116 1.65 9.83 -6.32
N ALA A 117 2.37 9.11 -5.47
CA ALA A 117 3.41 9.69 -4.63
C ALA A 117 4.53 10.35 -5.46
N VAL A 118 4.94 9.73 -6.57
CA VAL A 118 5.94 10.30 -7.49
C VAL A 118 5.35 11.47 -8.30
N LYS A 119 4.13 11.32 -8.82
CA LYS A 119 3.48 12.34 -9.65
C LYS A 119 3.25 13.66 -8.90
N TYR A 120 2.86 13.58 -7.64
CA TYR A 120 2.52 14.73 -6.80
C TYR A 120 3.60 15.04 -5.75
N ARG A 121 4.85 14.59 -6.00
CA ARG A 121 5.97 14.94 -5.14
C ARG A 121 6.26 16.45 -5.22
N VAL A 122 6.66 17.01 -4.11
CA VAL A 122 7.12 18.40 -3.99
C VAL A 122 8.60 18.40 -3.65
N VAL A 123 9.38 19.21 -4.32
CA VAL A 123 10.78 19.41 -3.95
C VAL A 123 10.85 20.52 -2.93
N GLY A 124 11.33 20.22 -1.73
CA GLY A 124 11.54 21.17 -0.65
C GLY A 124 12.62 22.20 -1.00
N LYS A 125 12.69 23.27 -0.22
CA LYS A 125 13.75 24.31 -0.36
C LYS A 125 15.14 23.73 -0.17
N ASP A 126 15.26 22.62 0.54
CA ASP A 126 16.50 21.90 0.85
C ASP A 126 16.89 20.89 -0.24
N GLY A 127 16.16 20.84 -1.37
CA GLY A 127 16.39 19.91 -2.46
C GLY A 127 15.85 18.49 -2.23
N HIS A 128 15.31 18.19 -1.04
CA HIS A 128 14.74 16.88 -0.75
C HIS A 128 13.35 16.70 -1.34
N SER A 129 13.10 15.51 -1.90
CA SER A 129 11.80 15.14 -2.44
C SER A 129 10.84 14.73 -1.33
N LEU A 130 9.74 15.45 -1.21
CA LEU A 130 8.65 15.17 -0.27
C LEU A 130 7.46 14.60 -1.05
N GLY A 131 6.99 13.41 -0.66
CA GLY A 131 5.88 12.72 -1.32
C GLY A 131 5.08 11.89 -0.32
N GLY A 132 3.99 11.30 -0.81
CA GLY A 132 3.16 10.42 -0.01
C GLY A 132 1.68 10.81 0.01
N PRO A 133 0.86 10.13 0.84
CA PRO A 133 -0.60 10.31 0.84
C PRO A 133 -1.06 11.75 1.05
N PHE A 134 -0.42 12.49 1.93
CA PHE A 134 -0.78 13.88 2.22
C PHE A 134 -0.63 14.76 0.99
N TYR A 135 0.48 14.63 0.26
CA TYR A 135 0.78 15.44 -0.90
C TYR A 135 -0.13 15.14 -2.08
N TYR A 136 -0.37 13.87 -2.40
CA TYR A 136 -1.21 13.54 -3.55
C TYR A 136 -2.70 13.75 -3.29
N ILE A 137 -3.16 13.68 -2.03
CA ILE A 137 -4.54 14.05 -1.69
C ILE A 137 -4.72 15.57 -1.78
N GLU A 138 -3.80 16.33 -1.19
CA GLU A 138 -3.85 17.81 -1.23
C GLU A 138 -3.82 18.33 -2.66
N GLN A 139 -2.86 17.89 -3.47
CA GLN A 139 -2.66 18.40 -4.82
C GLN A 139 -3.59 17.76 -5.86
N GLY A 140 -3.92 16.48 -5.68
CA GLY A 140 -4.75 15.74 -6.63
C GLY A 140 -6.24 16.01 -6.49
N MET A 141 -6.73 16.26 -5.28
CA MET A 141 -8.14 16.56 -5.03
C MET A 141 -8.44 18.05 -4.93
N GLY A 142 -7.40 18.91 -4.89
CA GLY A 142 -7.58 20.36 -4.78
C GLY A 142 -8.28 20.82 -3.51
N THR A 143 -8.37 19.98 -2.51
CA THR A 143 -9.15 20.27 -1.30
C THR A 143 -8.24 20.65 -0.16
N VAL A 144 -8.33 21.87 0.22
CA VAL A 144 -7.56 22.58 1.25
C VAL A 144 -8.05 22.21 2.65
N SER A 145 -7.87 20.99 3.09
CA SER A 145 -8.25 20.66 4.47
C SER A 145 -7.06 20.25 5.37
N TYR A 146 -5.83 20.41 4.88
CA TYR A 146 -4.64 19.93 5.59
C TYR A 146 -3.75 21.03 6.17
N THR A 147 -4.22 22.26 6.25
CA THR A 147 -3.49 23.36 6.93
C THR A 147 -3.19 23.08 8.39
N HIS A 148 -3.88 22.14 9.04
CA HIS A 148 -3.66 21.77 10.42
C HIS A 148 -2.65 20.64 10.67
N LEU A 149 -2.16 19.97 9.61
CA LEU A 149 -1.17 18.89 9.74
C LEU A 149 0.24 19.31 9.31
N ARG A 150 0.44 20.57 9.00
CA ARG A 150 1.72 21.14 8.55
C ARG A 150 2.48 21.89 9.65
N ALA A 151 2.03 21.72 10.90
CA ALA A 151 2.72 22.29 12.07
C ALA A 151 3.71 21.33 12.67
#